data_d8901853b3d9c453482864f5c11c54ef
#
_entry.id   d8901853b3d9c453482864f5c11c54ef
#
_cell.length_a   1.000
_cell.length_b   1.000
_cell.length_c   1.000
_cell.angle_alpha   90.00
_cell.angle_beta   90.00
_cell.angle_gamma   90.00
#
_symmetry.space_group_name_H-M   'P 1'
#
loop_
_entity.id
_entity.type
_entity.pdbx_description
1 polymer ?
#
loop_
_entity_poly.entity_id
_entity_poly.type
_entity_poly.pdbx_seq_one_letter_code
_entity_poly.pdbx_strand_id
1 'polypeptide(L)'
;NLFNWMNEVKDTINPLILSSVFHYEFVFIHPFSDGNGRTARIWQTAILSHWEKAFTYLPIESMIKKSQNEYYKVIDNCNKAGNATEFIEFMLKMIDDTIDEITKTTTQETAQETTQEKILKLIKSNPSITQTQMAKVLGITRDGVSYNIKQLKDNGIIERVGATKNGYWIVK
;
A
#
# COMPACT_ATOMS: atom_id res chain seq x y z
N ASN A 1 -34.26 6.42 -6.65
CA ASN A 1 -33.34 5.36 -7.02
C ASN A 1 -31.94 5.79 -6.62
N LEU A 2 -31.19 4.90 -5.94
CA LEU A 2 -29.85 5.15 -5.40
C LEU A 2 -28.86 5.67 -6.47
N PHE A 3 -28.87 5.09 -7.67
CA PHE A 3 -28.00 5.52 -8.78
C PHE A 3 -28.36 6.92 -9.32
N ASN A 4 -29.65 7.29 -9.36
CA ASN A 4 -30.04 8.64 -9.75
C ASN A 4 -29.54 9.65 -8.72
N TRP A 5 -29.75 9.37 -7.42
CA TRP A 5 -29.23 10.19 -6.34
C TRP A 5 -27.71 10.36 -6.45
N MET A 6 -26.94 9.26 -6.61
CA MET A 6 -25.49 9.33 -6.78
C MET A 6 -25.11 10.25 -7.95
N ASN A 7 -25.77 10.13 -9.10
CA ASN A 7 -25.48 10.97 -10.27
C ASN A 7 -25.79 12.46 -10.05
N GLU A 8 -26.80 12.76 -9.26
CA GLU A 8 -27.20 14.13 -8.94
C GLU A 8 -26.20 14.82 -7.99
N VAL A 9 -25.58 14.04 -7.06
CA VAL A 9 -24.76 14.60 -5.98
C VAL A 9 -23.26 14.38 -6.12
N LYS A 10 -22.81 13.57 -7.09
CA LYS A 10 -21.39 13.14 -7.23
C LYS A 10 -20.38 14.28 -7.38
N ASP A 11 -20.83 15.43 -7.92
CA ASP A 11 -19.98 16.60 -8.12
C ASP A 11 -20.03 17.59 -6.93
N THR A 12 -20.87 17.32 -5.93
CA THR A 12 -21.09 18.20 -4.78
C THR A 12 -20.68 17.58 -3.45
N ILE A 13 -20.72 16.24 -3.33
CA ILE A 13 -20.35 15.51 -2.11
C ILE A 13 -18.93 14.96 -2.24
N ASN A 14 -18.15 15.05 -1.14
CA ASN A 14 -16.84 14.43 -1.08
C ASN A 14 -16.92 12.92 -1.40
N PRO A 15 -16.10 12.39 -2.33
CA PRO A 15 -16.16 11.00 -2.78
C PRO A 15 -16.02 9.96 -1.67
N LEU A 16 -15.30 10.24 -0.59
CA LEU A 16 -15.20 9.35 0.57
C LEU A 16 -16.56 9.21 1.26
N ILE A 17 -17.27 10.32 1.43
CA ILE A 17 -18.62 10.33 2.02
C ILE A 17 -19.62 9.69 1.05
N LEU A 18 -19.60 10.10 -0.22
CA LEU A 18 -20.47 9.57 -1.27
C LEU A 18 -20.40 8.04 -1.35
N SER A 19 -19.18 7.49 -1.39
CA SER A 19 -18.93 6.05 -1.49
C SER A 19 -19.41 5.29 -0.26
N SER A 20 -19.28 5.89 0.93
CA SER A 20 -19.75 5.31 2.19
C SER A 20 -21.27 5.31 2.29
N VAL A 21 -21.93 6.41 1.92
CA VAL A 21 -23.39 6.48 1.85
C VAL A 21 -23.92 5.47 0.84
N PHE A 22 -23.32 5.43 -0.36
CA PHE A 22 -23.73 4.48 -1.40
C PHE A 22 -23.62 3.03 -0.92
N HIS A 23 -22.52 2.69 -0.24
CA HIS A 23 -22.32 1.35 0.32
C HIS A 23 -23.41 0.99 1.33
N TYR A 24 -23.67 1.87 2.31
CA TYR A 24 -24.69 1.66 3.33
C TYR A 24 -26.08 1.47 2.70
N GLU A 25 -26.49 2.41 1.85
CA GLU A 25 -27.79 2.38 1.19
C GLU A 25 -27.97 1.14 0.31
N PHE A 26 -26.92 0.71 -0.40
CA PHE A 26 -26.98 -0.49 -1.22
C PHE A 26 -27.20 -1.75 -0.36
N VAL A 27 -26.51 -1.86 0.79
CA VAL A 27 -26.71 -2.95 1.73
C VAL A 27 -28.10 -2.90 2.37
N PHE A 28 -28.60 -1.70 2.69
CA PHE A 28 -29.93 -1.47 3.27
C PHE A 28 -31.06 -1.84 2.30
N ILE A 29 -30.99 -1.40 1.03
CA ILE A 29 -31.97 -1.71 -0.03
C ILE A 29 -32.01 -3.21 -0.32
N HIS A 30 -30.87 -3.90 -0.18
CA HIS A 30 -30.72 -5.35 -0.31
C HIS A 30 -31.28 -5.93 -1.61
N PRO A 31 -30.86 -5.45 -2.82
CA PRO A 31 -31.54 -5.78 -4.07
C PRO A 31 -31.36 -7.22 -4.55
N PHE A 32 -30.38 -7.97 -4.01
CA PHE A 32 -30.09 -9.33 -4.41
C PHE A 32 -30.36 -10.33 -3.28
N SER A 33 -30.65 -11.57 -3.62
CA SER A 33 -30.79 -12.68 -2.65
C SER A 33 -29.48 -13.02 -1.95
N ASP A 34 -28.32 -12.80 -2.59
CA ASP A 34 -26.97 -12.95 -2.03
C ASP A 34 -25.99 -11.98 -2.70
N GLY A 35 -24.88 -11.71 -2.02
CA GLY A 35 -23.78 -10.91 -2.56
C GLY A 35 -23.94 -9.39 -2.42
N ASN A 36 -24.96 -8.89 -1.72
CA ASN A 36 -25.19 -7.45 -1.56
C ASN A 36 -23.98 -6.73 -0.96
N GLY A 37 -23.37 -7.27 0.09
CA GLY A 37 -22.17 -6.70 0.70
C GLY A 37 -20.96 -6.70 -0.25
N ARG A 38 -20.76 -7.76 -1.03
CA ARG A 38 -19.70 -7.82 -2.06
C ARG A 38 -19.90 -6.75 -3.12
N THR A 39 -21.12 -6.64 -3.62
CA THR A 39 -21.49 -5.64 -4.63
C THR A 39 -21.32 -4.21 -4.10
N ALA A 40 -21.74 -3.94 -2.86
CA ALA A 40 -21.55 -2.64 -2.22
C ALA A 40 -20.08 -2.24 -2.13
N ARG A 41 -19.18 -3.18 -1.75
CA ARG A 41 -17.73 -2.95 -1.71
C ARG A 41 -17.11 -2.69 -3.08
N ILE A 42 -17.56 -3.41 -4.11
CA ILE A 42 -17.13 -3.18 -5.49
C ILE A 42 -17.51 -1.77 -5.94
N TRP A 43 -18.74 -1.33 -5.67
CA TRP A 43 -19.18 0.02 -5.98
C TRP A 43 -18.42 1.08 -5.20
N GLN A 44 -18.15 0.85 -3.92
CA GLN A 44 -17.33 1.76 -3.12
C GLN A 44 -15.93 1.92 -3.73
N THR A 45 -15.27 0.80 -4.08
CA THR A 45 -13.97 0.84 -4.78
C THR A 45 -14.08 1.59 -6.11
N ALA A 46 -15.12 1.35 -6.90
CA ALA A 46 -15.32 2.01 -8.18
C ALA A 46 -15.49 3.54 -8.04
N ILE A 47 -16.28 3.99 -7.09
CA ILE A 47 -16.49 5.42 -6.81
C ILE A 47 -15.18 6.07 -6.38
N LEU A 48 -14.46 5.46 -5.44
CA LEU A 48 -13.19 5.99 -4.92
C LEU A 48 -12.09 5.99 -5.98
N SER A 49 -11.95 4.92 -6.76
CA SER A 49 -10.92 4.82 -7.82
C SER A 49 -11.19 5.72 -9.01
N HIS A 50 -12.45 6.10 -9.25
CA HIS A 50 -12.80 7.11 -10.25
C HIS A 50 -12.32 8.50 -9.83
N TRP A 51 -12.39 8.82 -8.55
CA TRP A 51 -11.89 10.07 -8.00
C TRP A 51 -10.36 10.09 -7.91
N GLU A 52 -9.75 9.06 -7.31
CA GLU A 52 -8.30 8.97 -7.14
C GLU A 52 -7.84 7.51 -7.37
N LYS A 53 -6.99 7.31 -8.39
CA LYS A 53 -6.55 5.97 -8.82
C LYS A 53 -5.88 5.14 -7.74
N ALA A 54 -5.24 5.76 -6.77
CA ALA A 54 -4.61 5.08 -5.64
C ALA A 54 -5.60 4.20 -4.87
N PHE A 55 -6.87 4.58 -4.80
CA PHE A 55 -7.92 3.79 -4.14
C PHE A 55 -8.25 2.47 -4.84
N THR A 56 -7.81 2.24 -6.08
CA THR A 56 -7.93 0.92 -6.74
C THR A 56 -7.20 -0.17 -5.94
N TYR A 57 -6.15 0.20 -5.22
CA TYR A 57 -5.33 -0.72 -4.44
C TYR A 57 -5.75 -0.81 -2.97
N LEU A 58 -6.77 -0.05 -2.55
CA LEU A 58 -7.27 -0.10 -1.18
C LEU A 58 -8.02 -1.42 -0.94
N PRO A 59 -7.59 -2.27 0.01
CA PRO A 59 -8.14 -3.61 0.20
C PRO A 59 -9.42 -3.58 1.05
N ILE A 60 -10.49 -2.90 0.59
CA ILE A 60 -11.75 -2.69 1.32
C ILE A 60 -12.34 -4.00 1.83
N GLU A 61 -12.28 -5.08 1.06
CA GLU A 61 -12.76 -6.40 1.49
C GLU A 61 -12.01 -6.89 2.74
N SER A 62 -10.67 -6.78 2.73
CA SER A 62 -9.84 -7.21 3.86
C SER A 62 -10.02 -6.33 5.09
N MET A 63 -10.21 -5.01 4.88
CA MET A 63 -10.48 -4.05 5.95
C MET A 63 -11.76 -4.43 6.71
N ILE A 64 -12.86 -4.61 5.98
CA ILE A 64 -14.16 -4.98 6.55
C ILE A 64 -14.06 -6.36 7.22
N LYS A 65 -13.33 -7.32 6.62
CA LYS A 65 -13.15 -8.65 7.22
C LYS A 65 -12.41 -8.60 8.57
N LYS A 66 -11.40 -7.74 8.70
CA LYS A 66 -10.69 -7.52 9.99
C LYS A 66 -11.63 -7.00 11.09
N SER A 67 -12.61 -6.16 10.75
CA SER A 67 -13.55 -5.51 11.67
C SER A 67 -15.00 -5.95 11.46
N GLN A 68 -15.22 -7.21 11.04
CA GLN A 68 -16.52 -7.69 10.58
C GLN A 68 -17.64 -7.55 11.62
N ASN A 69 -17.36 -7.83 12.89
CA ASN A 69 -18.34 -7.72 13.96
C ASN A 69 -18.77 -6.26 14.20
N GLU A 70 -17.83 -5.33 14.13
CA GLU A 70 -18.07 -3.90 14.26
C GLU A 70 -18.86 -3.38 13.05
N TYR A 71 -18.50 -3.79 11.84
CA TYR A 71 -19.22 -3.48 10.61
C TYR A 71 -20.71 -3.82 10.70
N TYR A 72 -21.05 -5.02 11.13
CA TYR A 72 -22.47 -5.41 11.28
C TYR A 72 -23.18 -4.66 12.40
N LYS A 73 -22.49 -4.42 13.53
CA LYS A 73 -23.02 -3.64 14.64
C LYS A 73 -23.35 -2.21 14.22
N VAL A 74 -22.46 -1.56 13.47
CA VAL A 74 -22.64 -0.20 12.97
C VAL A 74 -23.82 -0.12 12.00
N ILE A 75 -23.96 -1.08 11.08
CA ILE A 75 -25.12 -1.16 10.19
C ILE A 75 -26.42 -1.28 10.98
N ASP A 76 -26.47 -2.16 11.99
CA ASP A 76 -27.65 -2.33 12.84
C ASP A 76 -28.00 -1.04 13.61
N ASN A 77 -26.99 -0.36 14.14
CA ASN A 77 -27.17 0.94 14.80
C ASN A 77 -27.74 2.00 13.85
N CYS A 78 -27.18 2.10 12.65
CA CYS A 78 -27.64 3.02 11.62
C CYS A 78 -29.10 2.73 11.21
N ASN A 79 -29.45 1.46 11.03
CA ASN A 79 -30.82 1.03 10.72
C ASN A 79 -31.81 1.44 11.81
N LYS A 80 -31.42 1.30 13.09
CA LYS A 80 -32.25 1.73 14.24
C LYS A 80 -32.38 3.24 14.35
N ALA A 81 -31.28 3.96 14.06
CA ALA A 81 -31.22 5.41 14.13
C ALA A 81 -31.87 6.11 12.91
N GLY A 82 -32.08 5.41 11.81
CA GLY A 82 -32.61 5.95 10.56
C GLY A 82 -31.65 6.93 9.85
N ASN A 83 -30.33 6.78 10.07
CA ASN A 83 -29.31 7.59 9.38
C ASN A 83 -28.00 6.82 9.23
N ALA A 84 -27.14 7.24 8.29
CA ALA A 84 -25.90 6.55 7.93
C ALA A 84 -24.64 7.13 8.62
N THR A 85 -24.78 8.06 9.56
CA THR A 85 -23.63 8.83 10.09
C THR A 85 -22.57 7.93 10.72
N GLU A 86 -22.97 7.03 11.62
CA GLU A 86 -22.04 6.11 12.29
C GLU A 86 -21.32 5.19 11.28
N PHE A 87 -22.00 4.77 10.21
CA PHE A 87 -21.39 3.97 9.16
C PHE A 87 -20.39 4.77 8.34
N ILE A 88 -20.69 6.03 8.02
CA ILE A 88 -19.75 6.93 7.32
C ILE A 88 -18.48 7.11 8.15
N GLU A 89 -18.62 7.44 9.44
CA GLU A 89 -17.49 7.62 10.36
C GLU A 89 -16.66 6.35 10.48
N PHE A 90 -17.29 5.20 10.61
CA PHE A 90 -16.62 3.89 10.64
C PHE A 90 -15.81 3.64 9.36
N MET A 91 -16.38 3.88 8.18
CA MET A 91 -15.69 3.67 6.91
C MET A 91 -14.54 4.66 6.71
N LEU A 92 -14.73 5.93 7.06
CA LEU A 92 -13.66 6.95 6.99
C LEU A 92 -12.47 6.58 7.88
N LYS A 93 -12.76 6.15 9.12
CA LYS A 93 -11.73 5.69 10.04
C LYS A 93 -10.97 4.47 9.50
N MET A 94 -11.69 3.48 8.98
CA MET A 94 -11.05 2.28 8.41
C MET A 94 -10.15 2.62 7.21
N ILE A 95 -10.57 3.54 6.36
CA ILE A 95 -9.78 4.01 5.22
C ILE A 95 -8.50 4.71 5.72
N ASP A 96 -8.64 5.61 6.68
CA ASP A 96 -7.53 6.36 7.29
C ASP A 96 -6.51 5.43 7.95
N ASP A 97 -6.96 4.53 8.83
CA ASP A 97 -6.12 3.52 9.50
C ASP A 97 -5.36 2.64 8.49
N THR A 98 -6.00 2.30 7.36
CA THR A 98 -5.38 1.46 6.32
C THR A 98 -4.34 2.22 5.50
N ILE A 99 -4.61 3.48 5.15
CA ILE A 99 -3.64 4.36 4.47
C ILE A 99 -2.41 4.54 5.36
N ASP A 100 -2.61 4.76 6.65
CA ASP A 100 -1.56 4.87 7.65
C ASP A 100 -0.73 3.58 7.75
N GLU A 101 -1.37 2.40 7.79
CA GLU A 101 -0.69 1.09 7.82
C GLU A 101 0.18 0.89 6.57
N ILE A 102 -0.38 1.15 5.39
CA ILE A 102 0.34 1.04 4.10
C ILE A 102 1.51 2.02 4.05
N THR A 103 1.30 3.26 4.46
CA THR A 103 2.33 4.31 4.44
C THR A 103 3.48 3.97 5.40
N LYS A 104 3.18 3.50 6.61
CA LYS A 104 4.18 3.07 7.60
C LYS A 104 4.97 1.86 7.08
N THR A 105 4.32 0.88 6.48
CA THR A 105 4.97 -0.31 5.91
C THR A 105 5.89 0.10 4.75
N THR A 106 5.42 0.94 3.83
CA THR A 106 6.22 1.44 2.70
C THR A 106 7.41 2.29 3.20
N THR A 107 7.21 3.11 4.24
CA THR A 107 8.30 3.91 4.83
C THR A 107 9.32 3.02 5.53
N GLN A 108 8.90 1.91 6.16
CA GLN A 108 9.82 0.94 6.77
C GLN A 108 10.58 0.14 5.71
N GLU A 109 9.95 -0.24 4.61
CA GLU A 109 10.62 -0.90 3.48
C GLU A 109 11.58 0.03 2.75
N THR A 110 11.25 1.31 2.58
CA THR A 110 12.16 2.32 2.02
C THR A 110 13.24 2.79 3.02
N ALA A 111 12.98 2.70 4.33
CA ALA A 111 13.99 2.97 5.36
C ALA A 111 14.92 1.77 5.59
N GLN A 112 14.56 0.57 5.14
CA GLN A 112 15.46 -0.57 5.16
C GLN A 112 16.35 -0.49 3.92
N GLU A 113 17.50 0.16 4.09
CA GLU A 113 18.54 0.31 3.09
C GLU A 113 18.77 -1.02 2.37
N THR A 114 18.55 -1.03 1.06
CA THR A 114 18.76 -2.24 0.24
C THR A 114 20.20 -2.74 0.38
N THR A 115 20.42 -4.02 0.17
CA THR A 115 21.78 -4.58 0.17
C THR A 115 22.69 -3.86 -0.83
N GLN A 116 22.14 -3.38 -1.95
CA GLN A 116 22.88 -2.61 -2.95
C GLN A 116 23.30 -1.23 -2.42
N GLU A 117 22.42 -0.51 -1.73
CA GLU A 117 22.75 0.78 -1.11
C GLU A 117 23.80 0.64 -0.01
N LYS A 118 23.70 -0.40 0.82
CA LYS A 118 24.72 -0.72 1.81
C LYS A 118 26.07 -1.02 1.17
N ILE A 119 26.11 -1.79 0.08
CA ILE A 119 27.35 -2.04 -0.69
C ILE A 119 27.90 -0.75 -1.27
N LEU A 120 27.08 0.13 -1.84
CA LEU A 120 27.50 1.43 -2.36
C LEU A 120 28.12 2.33 -1.28
N LYS A 121 27.54 2.36 -0.08
CA LYS A 121 28.13 3.09 1.06
C LYS A 121 29.48 2.53 1.46
N LEU A 122 29.61 1.20 1.53
CA LEU A 122 30.90 0.56 1.84
C LEU A 122 31.96 0.86 0.78
N ILE A 123 31.60 0.86 -0.50
CA ILE A 123 32.51 1.22 -1.59
C ILE A 123 32.91 2.70 -1.50
N LYS A 124 31.99 3.61 -1.22
CA LYS A 124 32.28 5.04 -1.07
C LYS A 124 33.20 5.32 0.13
N SER A 125 33.04 4.59 1.23
CA SER A 125 33.90 4.74 2.42
C SER A 125 35.26 4.08 2.27
N ASN A 126 35.34 2.97 1.53
CA ASN A 126 36.57 2.23 1.26
C ASN A 126 36.56 1.64 -0.15
N PRO A 127 37.06 2.36 -1.17
CA PRO A 127 37.07 1.87 -2.55
C PRO A 127 37.82 0.57 -2.78
N SER A 128 38.78 0.20 -1.88
CA SER A 128 39.57 -1.05 -1.97
C SER A 128 38.91 -2.23 -1.25
N ILE A 129 37.70 -2.06 -0.70
CA ILE A 129 36.99 -3.10 0.04
C ILE A 129 36.77 -4.35 -0.82
N THR A 130 37.03 -5.52 -0.26
CA THR A 130 36.81 -6.81 -0.94
C THR A 130 35.40 -7.34 -0.71
N GLN A 131 34.91 -8.19 -1.62
CA GLN A 131 33.60 -8.83 -1.47
C GLN A 131 33.48 -9.64 -0.15
N THR A 132 34.58 -10.26 0.28
CA THR A 132 34.60 -11.00 1.56
C THR A 132 34.47 -10.08 2.77
N GLN A 133 35.07 -8.89 2.72
CA GLN A 133 34.91 -7.88 3.78
C GLN A 133 33.49 -7.30 3.77
N MET A 134 32.93 -7.01 2.59
CA MET A 134 31.52 -6.59 2.48
C MET A 134 30.57 -7.62 3.06
N ALA A 135 30.76 -8.90 2.73
CA ALA A 135 29.96 -10.01 3.27
C ALA A 135 29.99 -10.06 4.79
N LYS A 136 31.18 -9.90 5.39
CA LYS A 136 31.36 -9.88 6.85
C LYS A 136 30.65 -8.67 7.50
N VAL A 137 30.81 -7.49 6.92
CA VAL A 137 30.20 -6.25 7.45
C VAL A 137 28.68 -6.28 7.34
N LEU A 138 28.16 -6.80 6.24
CA LEU A 138 26.72 -6.84 5.96
C LEU A 138 25.98 -8.05 6.58
N GLY A 139 26.74 -9.02 7.13
CA GLY A 139 26.16 -10.25 7.69
C GLY A 139 25.50 -11.16 6.65
N ILE A 140 25.95 -11.13 5.39
CA ILE A 140 25.41 -11.93 4.28
C ILE A 140 26.50 -12.82 3.66
N THR A 141 26.09 -13.77 2.81
CA THR A 141 27.03 -14.64 2.11
C THR A 141 27.86 -13.87 1.07
N ARG A 142 29.07 -14.36 0.76
CA ARG A 142 29.90 -13.80 -0.32
C ARG A 142 29.18 -13.86 -1.68
N ASP A 143 28.39 -14.92 -1.91
CA ASP A 143 27.62 -15.08 -3.16
C ASP A 143 26.50 -14.06 -3.25
N GLY A 144 25.85 -13.73 -2.12
CA GLY A 144 24.88 -12.64 -2.04
C GLY A 144 25.50 -11.28 -2.38
N VAL A 145 26.72 -11.00 -1.88
CA VAL A 145 27.47 -9.79 -2.27
C VAL A 145 27.83 -9.82 -3.76
N SER A 146 28.34 -10.96 -4.26
CA SER A 146 28.73 -11.13 -5.67
C SER A 146 27.56 -10.88 -6.63
N TYR A 147 26.37 -11.41 -6.30
CA TYR A 147 25.15 -11.19 -7.04
C TYR A 147 24.78 -9.69 -7.12
N ASN A 148 24.75 -8.99 -5.97
CA ASN A 148 24.42 -7.56 -5.94
C ASN A 148 25.46 -6.70 -6.66
N ILE A 149 26.75 -7.02 -6.53
CA ILE A 149 27.82 -6.34 -7.28
C ILE A 149 27.67 -6.54 -8.78
N LYS A 150 27.30 -7.76 -9.23
CA LYS A 150 27.02 -8.01 -10.64
C LYS A 150 25.90 -7.11 -11.16
N GLN A 151 24.78 -7.03 -10.44
CA GLN A 151 23.66 -6.16 -10.80
C GLN A 151 24.08 -4.68 -10.88
N LEU A 152 24.84 -4.20 -9.89
CA LEU A 152 25.34 -2.81 -9.88
C LEU A 152 26.30 -2.53 -11.05
N LYS A 153 27.11 -3.49 -11.47
CA LYS A 153 27.97 -3.39 -12.65
C LYS A 153 27.19 -3.41 -13.94
N ASP A 154 26.24 -4.35 -14.08
CA ASP A 154 25.40 -4.49 -15.27
C ASP A 154 24.54 -3.24 -15.50
N ASN A 155 24.12 -2.57 -14.43
CA ASN A 155 23.42 -1.29 -14.45
C ASN A 155 24.35 -0.08 -14.60
N GLY A 156 25.66 -0.27 -14.72
CA GLY A 156 26.64 0.80 -14.92
C GLY A 156 26.87 1.70 -13.70
N ILE A 157 26.37 1.32 -12.50
CA ILE A 157 26.45 2.13 -11.27
C ILE A 157 27.85 2.06 -10.64
N ILE A 158 28.52 0.92 -10.75
CA ILE A 158 29.89 0.74 -10.24
C ILE A 158 30.78 0.11 -11.30
N GLU A 159 32.05 0.40 -11.18
CA GLU A 159 33.11 -0.22 -12.00
C GLU A 159 34.29 -0.63 -11.14
N ARG A 160 34.97 -1.71 -11.51
CA ARG A 160 36.21 -2.11 -10.84
C ARG A 160 37.39 -1.78 -11.72
N VAL A 161 38.32 -1.01 -11.20
CA VAL A 161 39.57 -0.61 -11.89
C VAL A 161 40.75 -1.34 -11.27
N GLY A 162 41.63 -1.86 -12.13
CA GLY A 162 42.88 -2.56 -11.73
C GLY A 162 42.73 -4.07 -11.57
N ALA A 163 43.80 -4.71 -11.10
CA ALA A 163 43.89 -6.15 -10.95
C ALA A 163 43.03 -6.67 -9.78
N THR A 164 42.67 -7.96 -9.80
CA THR A 164 41.85 -8.60 -8.76
C THR A 164 42.40 -8.41 -7.33
N LYS A 165 43.71 -8.31 -7.15
CA LYS A 165 44.35 -8.23 -5.84
C LYS A 165 44.55 -6.79 -5.33
N ASN A 166 44.75 -5.81 -6.23
CA ASN A 166 45.05 -4.41 -5.89
C ASN A 166 44.10 -3.42 -6.59
N GLY A 167 42.98 -3.88 -7.10
CA GLY A 167 42.00 -3.03 -7.75
C GLY A 167 41.06 -2.34 -6.75
N TYR A 168 40.44 -1.27 -7.22
CA TYR A 168 39.47 -0.50 -6.44
C TYR A 168 38.16 -0.31 -7.21
N TRP A 169 37.11 0.05 -6.50
CA TRP A 169 35.80 0.31 -7.02
C TRP A 169 35.61 1.80 -7.30
N ILE A 170 34.92 2.11 -8.38
CA ILE A 170 34.44 3.47 -8.69
C ILE A 170 32.92 3.41 -8.72
N VAL A 171 32.28 4.38 -8.08
CA VAL A 171 30.83 4.65 -8.21
C VAL A 171 30.67 5.74 -9.28
N LYS A 172 29.85 5.49 -10.28
CA LYS A 172 29.59 6.41 -11.39
C LYS A 172 28.42 7.33 -11.10
#